data_49c2f3ee1d98efd73f69a3e0259b4c84
#
_entry.id   49c2f3ee1d98efd73f69a3e0259b4c84
#
_cell.length_a   1.000
_cell.length_b   1.000
_cell.length_c   1.000
_cell.angle_alpha   90.00
_cell.angle_beta   90.00
_cell.angle_gamma   90.00
#
_symmetry.space_group_name_H-M   'P 1'
#
loop_
_entity.id
_entity.type
_entity.pdbx_description
1 polymer ?
#
loop_
_entity_poly.entity_id
_entity_poly.type
_entity_poly.pdbx_seq_one_letter_code
_entity_poly.pdbx_strand_id
1 'polypeptide(L)'
;TVGASPIQNIGAYGVEVGQCIEEVRGMQLSTGQWMTFSAAQCDFSYRDSIFKRQFKNDFIITQVVFKLSKVFKPQTSYAPLKQMAEQFYERLNVDVSVDVSVDTPSLTAQKVAGWVIEVRNSKLPDPKIIPNAGSFFTNPIIPKSQADELSTEFPNMPVYPVQCEIEGAEKQVKVAAGWLIDQCGWKGKSLGLAKMHDQQALVLTLKPNASQQDLINIQQAVQADVNTKFGIQLHPEPQPFY
;
A
#
# COMPACT_ATOMS: atom_id res chain seq x y z
N THR A 1 -8.26 0.50 12.66
CA THR A 1 -8.20 -0.34 13.87
C THR A 1 -7.13 -1.41 13.72
N VAL A 2 -6.53 -1.86 14.84
CA VAL A 2 -5.49 -2.90 14.84
C VAL A 2 -6.00 -4.20 14.22
N GLY A 3 -7.23 -4.59 14.51
CA GLY A 3 -7.87 -5.80 13.96
C GLY A 3 -8.09 -5.79 12.46
N ALA A 4 -8.13 -4.62 11.82
CA ALA A 4 -8.23 -4.51 10.36
C ALA A 4 -6.89 -4.69 9.64
N SER A 5 -5.76 -4.54 10.35
CA SER A 5 -4.43 -4.55 9.75
C SER A 5 -4.06 -5.88 9.07
N PRO A 6 -4.36 -7.08 9.63
CA PRO A 6 -4.02 -8.33 8.97
C PRO A 6 -4.93 -8.68 7.79
N ILE A 7 -6.13 -8.10 7.68
CA ILE A 7 -7.07 -8.46 6.61
C ILE A 7 -6.43 -8.27 5.24
N GLN A 8 -5.83 -7.11 5.00
CA GLN A 8 -5.18 -6.79 3.74
C GLN A 8 -3.66 -6.61 3.86
N ASN A 9 -3.05 -7.17 4.93
CA ASN A 9 -1.63 -7.02 5.14
C ASN A 9 -1.18 -5.57 4.91
N ILE A 10 -1.69 -4.63 5.72
CA ILE A 10 -1.40 -3.21 5.50
C ILE A 10 0.09 -2.95 5.41
N GLY A 11 0.49 -2.10 4.48
CA GLY A 11 1.89 -1.78 4.27
C GLY A 11 2.09 -0.38 3.70
N ALA A 12 3.16 0.26 4.13
CA ALA A 12 3.61 1.54 3.63
C ALA A 12 5.12 1.71 3.86
N TYR A 13 5.76 2.55 3.07
CA TYR A 13 7.16 2.94 3.23
C TYR A 13 8.16 1.76 3.27
N GLY A 14 7.86 0.70 2.50
CA GLY A 14 8.73 -0.48 2.37
C GLY A 14 8.53 -1.55 3.46
N VAL A 15 7.50 -1.41 4.33
CA VAL A 15 7.18 -2.39 5.38
C VAL A 15 5.75 -2.86 5.23
N GLU A 16 5.51 -4.14 5.43
CA GLU A 16 4.17 -4.75 5.53
C GLU A 16 3.95 -5.29 6.94
N VAL A 17 2.72 -5.18 7.46
CA VAL A 17 2.41 -5.54 8.85
C VAL A 17 2.58 -7.03 9.13
N GLY A 18 2.39 -7.89 8.11
CA GLY A 18 2.60 -9.33 8.22
C GLY A 18 4.01 -9.70 8.67
N GLN A 19 5.02 -8.86 8.40
CA GLN A 19 6.40 -9.05 8.87
C GLN A 19 6.55 -8.93 10.40
N CYS A 20 5.58 -8.29 11.06
CA CYS A 20 5.58 -8.06 12.50
C CYS A 20 4.48 -8.84 13.22
N ILE A 21 3.58 -9.50 12.51
CA ILE A 21 2.52 -10.32 13.13
C ILE A 21 3.08 -11.69 13.48
N GLU A 22 2.81 -12.15 14.69
CA GLU A 22 3.09 -13.51 15.17
C GLU A 22 1.84 -14.37 15.09
N GLU A 23 0.70 -13.83 15.56
CA GLU A 23 -0.59 -14.55 15.57
C GLU A 23 -1.75 -13.58 15.31
N VAL A 24 -2.81 -14.13 14.71
CA VAL A 24 -4.12 -13.50 14.59
C VAL A 24 -5.16 -14.41 15.26
N ARG A 25 -5.98 -13.85 16.14
CA ARG A 25 -7.01 -14.60 16.87
C ARG A 25 -8.37 -14.00 16.59
N GLY A 26 -9.38 -14.86 16.53
CA GLY A 26 -10.75 -14.41 16.29
C GLY A 26 -11.74 -15.56 16.26
N MET A 27 -12.94 -15.26 15.78
CA MET A 27 -14.03 -16.20 15.72
C MET A 27 -14.56 -16.33 14.29
N GLN A 28 -14.73 -17.56 13.84
CA GLN A 28 -15.44 -17.84 12.61
C GLN A 28 -16.95 -17.69 12.83
N LEU A 29 -17.58 -16.86 11.98
CA LEU A 29 -19.00 -16.51 12.17
C LEU A 29 -19.94 -17.67 11.88
N SER A 30 -19.69 -18.43 10.83
CA SER A 30 -20.55 -19.55 10.41
C SER A 30 -20.60 -20.70 11.42
N THR A 31 -19.52 -20.91 12.20
CA THR A 31 -19.40 -22.02 13.14
C THR A 31 -19.42 -21.60 14.62
N GLY A 32 -19.15 -20.31 14.90
CA GLY A 32 -18.94 -19.80 16.27
C GLY A 32 -17.63 -20.28 16.92
N GLN A 33 -16.74 -20.90 16.16
CA GLN A 33 -15.47 -21.43 16.68
C GLN A 33 -14.41 -20.34 16.83
N TRP A 34 -13.73 -20.36 17.97
CA TRP A 34 -12.53 -19.58 18.19
C TRP A 34 -11.32 -20.21 17.50
N MET A 35 -10.61 -19.42 16.75
CA MET A 35 -9.44 -19.86 15.97
C MET A 35 -8.25 -18.94 16.20
N THR A 36 -7.07 -19.53 16.12
CA THR A 36 -5.78 -18.82 16.15
C THR A 36 -4.98 -19.23 14.92
N PHE A 37 -4.46 -18.25 14.21
CA PHE A 37 -3.62 -18.44 13.04
C PHE A 37 -2.23 -17.87 13.31
N SER A 38 -1.19 -18.65 13.07
CA SER A 38 0.18 -18.13 12.99
C SER A 38 0.34 -17.21 11.77
N ALA A 39 1.39 -16.38 11.75
CA ALA A 39 1.70 -15.55 10.58
C ALA A 39 1.78 -16.35 9.27
N ALA A 40 2.38 -17.55 9.31
CA ALA A 40 2.47 -18.44 8.15
C ALA A 40 1.10 -18.93 7.67
N GLN A 41 0.19 -19.25 8.59
CA GLN A 41 -1.17 -19.67 8.26
C GLN A 41 -2.04 -18.51 7.75
N CYS A 42 -1.70 -17.26 8.08
CA CYS A 42 -2.39 -16.08 7.53
C CYS A 42 -2.12 -15.87 6.04
N ASP A 43 -1.10 -16.50 5.49
CA ASP A 43 -0.72 -16.47 4.07
C ASP A 43 -0.75 -15.04 3.51
N PHE A 44 0.04 -14.17 4.18
CA PHE A 44 0.12 -12.75 3.84
C PHE A 44 0.83 -12.54 2.51
N SER A 45 0.22 -11.73 1.65
CA SER A 45 0.82 -11.22 0.43
C SER A 45 0.46 -9.74 0.24
N TYR A 46 0.85 -9.15 -0.89
CA TYR A 46 0.58 -7.74 -1.16
C TYR A 46 -0.93 -7.43 -1.14
N ARG A 47 -1.38 -6.68 -0.14
CA ARG A 47 -2.77 -6.30 0.10
C ARG A 47 -3.73 -7.49 0.22
N ASP A 48 -3.23 -8.65 0.67
CA ASP A 48 -4.00 -9.88 0.74
C ASP A 48 -3.64 -10.76 1.96
N SER A 49 -4.58 -11.62 2.34
CA SER A 49 -4.45 -12.64 3.38
C SER A 49 -5.58 -13.67 3.25
N ILE A 50 -5.55 -14.74 4.06
CA ILE A 50 -6.66 -15.70 4.15
C ILE A 50 -7.99 -15.03 4.52
N PHE A 51 -7.96 -13.90 5.25
CA PHE A 51 -9.16 -13.15 5.67
C PHE A 51 -9.83 -12.41 4.52
N LYS A 52 -9.17 -12.18 3.41
CA LYS A 52 -9.76 -11.68 2.16
C LYS A 52 -10.20 -12.77 1.20
N ARG A 53 -9.76 -14.00 1.40
CA ARG A 53 -10.03 -15.17 0.55
C ARG A 53 -10.92 -16.18 1.28
N GLN A 54 -10.30 -17.16 1.93
CA GLN A 54 -10.98 -18.30 2.58
C GLN A 54 -11.96 -17.89 3.67
N PHE A 55 -11.62 -16.86 4.46
CA PHE A 55 -12.44 -16.37 5.57
C PHE A 55 -13.13 -15.03 5.26
N LYS A 56 -13.27 -14.70 3.98
CA LYS A 56 -13.93 -13.43 3.57
C LYS A 56 -15.37 -13.40 4.09
N ASN A 57 -15.70 -12.36 4.86
CA ASN A 57 -16.99 -12.12 5.49
C ASN A 57 -17.43 -13.20 6.50
N ASP A 58 -16.55 -14.13 6.88
CA ASP A 58 -16.84 -15.23 7.81
C ASP A 58 -15.91 -15.24 9.03
N PHE A 59 -15.15 -14.17 9.28
CA PHE A 59 -14.23 -14.12 10.42
C PHE A 59 -14.16 -12.74 11.06
N ILE A 60 -14.30 -12.71 12.40
CA ILE A 60 -14.07 -11.50 13.20
C ILE A 60 -12.73 -11.62 13.91
N ILE A 61 -11.78 -10.76 13.54
CA ILE A 61 -10.51 -10.63 14.23
C ILE A 61 -10.72 -9.86 15.53
N THR A 62 -10.37 -10.48 16.65
CA THR A 62 -10.51 -9.89 17.98
C THR A 62 -9.16 -9.50 18.59
N GLN A 63 -8.08 -10.18 18.18
CA GLN A 63 -6.75 -9.92 18.69
C GLN A 63 -5.69 -10.14 17.60
N VAL A 64 -4.67 -9.28 17.61
CA VAL A 64 -3.47 -9.42 16.79
C VAL A 64 -2.26 -9.38 17.72
N VAL A 65 -1.41 -10.39 17.64
CA VAL A 65 -0.16 -10.47 18.41
C VAL A 65 0.99 -10.01 17.51
N PHE A 66 1.71 -8.98 17.96
CA PHE A 66 2.86 -8.43 17.27
C PHE A 66 4.15 -8.90 17.93
N LYS A 67 5.11 -9.30 17.10
CA LYS A 67 6.49 -9.57 17.50
C LYS A 67 7.39 -8.48 16.97
N LEU A 68 7.83 -7.60 17.86
CA LEU A 68 8.68 -6.46 17.51
C LEU A 68 10.11 -6.68 17.99
N SER A 69 11.08 -6.30 17.16
CA SER A 69 12.50 -6.33 17.54
C SER A 69 12.79 -5.23 18.56
N LYS A 70 13.58 -5.56 19.60
CA LYS A 70 14.15 -4.57 20.52
C LYS A 70 15.34 -3.81 19.90
N VAL A 71 15.94 -4.37 18.86
CA VAL A 71 17.02 -3.73 18.11
C VAL A 71 16.41 -3.03 16.91
N PHE A 72 16.57 -1.71 16.87
CA PHE A 72 16.08 -0.92 15.76
C PHE A 72 16.96 -1.14 14.52
N LYS A 73 16.32 -1.51 13.41
CA LYS A 73 16.93 -1.59 12.09
C LYS A 73 16.14 -0.67 11.14
N PRO A 74 16.73 0.45 10.68
CA PRO A 74 16.01 1.41 9.84
C PRO A 74 15.68 0.79 8.48
N GLN A 75 14.40 0.88 8.09
CA GLN A 75 13.95 0.56 6.73
C GLN A 75 13.83 1.86 5.93
N THR A 76 14.82 2.12 5.09
CA THR A 76 14.90 3.34 4.27
C THR A 76 14.89 3.04 2.77
N SER A 77 14.47 1.84 2.35
CA SER A 77 14.42 1.42 0.94
C SER A 77 13.39 2.20 0.10
N TYR A 78 12.38 2.80 0.72
CA TYR A 78 11.43 3.66 0.04
C TYR A 78 12.11 4.95 -0.42
N ALA A 79 12.04 5.29 -1.72
CA ALA A 79 12.85 6.33 -2.35
C ALA A 79 12.93 7.67 -1.59
N PRO A 80 11.84 8.29 -1.09
CA PRO A 80 11.92 9.50 -0.29
C PRO A 80 12.69 9.31 1.03
N LEU A 81 12.51 8.18 1.73
CA LEU A 81 13.23 7.90 2.97
C LEU A 81 14.71 7.61 2.70
N LYS A 82 15.03 6.97 1.57
CA LYS A 82 16.38 6.73 1.13
C LYS A 82 17.14 8.04 0.92
N GLN A 83 16.53 8.97 0.19
CA GLN A 83 17.10 10.30 -0.03
C GLN A 83 17.32 11.07 1.28
N MET A 84 16.35 11.00 2.22
CA MET A 84 16.49 11.64 3.54
C MET A 84 17.61 11.00 4.36
N ALA A 85 17.81 9.69 4.26
CA ALA A 85 18.89 8.98 4.94
C ALA A 85 20.26 9.35 4.34
N GLU A 86 20.38 9.38 3.02
CA GLU A 86 21.59 9.80 2.31
C GLU A 86 21.99 11.22 2.73
N GLN A 87 21.08 12.19 2.70
CA GLN A 87 21.31 13.56 3.14
C GLN A 87 21.69 13.66 4.63
N PHE A 88 21.14 12.79 5.47
CA PHE A 88 21.51 12.76 6.90
C PHE A 88 22.95 12.34 7.08
N TYR A 89 23.42 11.29 6.41
CA TYR A 89 24.79 10.82 6.51
C TYR A 89 25.80 11.77 5.83
N GLU A 90 25.44 12.36 4.69
CA GLU A 90 26.26 13.39 4.05
C GLU A 90 26.56 14.58 4.97
N ARG A 91 25.55 15.08 5.71
CA ARG A 91 25.73 16.17 6.68
C ARG A 91 26.64 15.81 7.85
N LEU A 92 26.80 14.54 8.14
CA LEU A 92 27.68 14.03 9.19
C LEU A 92 29.08 13.66 8.67
N ASN A 93 29.36 13.87 7.39
CA ASN A 93 30.58 13.42 6.69
C ASN A 93 30.85 11.91 6.87
N VAL A 94 29.79 11.11 6.95
CA VAL A 94 29.86 9.64 7.08
C VAL A 94 29.74 9.03 5.69
N ASP A 95 30.75 8.24 5.29
CA ASP A 95 30.69 7.46 4.05
C ASP A 95 29.77 6.24 4.26
N VAL A 96 28.63 6.24 3.57
CA VAL A 96 27.58 5.19 3.66
C VAL A 96 28.05 3.86 3.05
N SER A 97 29.18 3.84 2.32
CA SER A 97 29.74 2.63 1.71
C SER A 97 30.54 1.75 2.66
N VAL A 98 30.85 2.24 3.86
CA VAL A 98 31.61 1.52 4.89
C VAL A 98 30.64 0.96 5.93
N ASP A 99 30.84 -0.31 6.31
CA ASP A 99 30.06 -0.99 7.34
C ASP A 99 30.10 -0.16 8.65
N VAL A 100 28.92 0.29 9.10
CA VAL A 100 28.78 1.31 10.14
C VAL A 100 29.39 0.82 11.46
N SER A 101 30.58 1.31 11.81
CA SER A 101 31.21 1.02 13.10
C SER A 101 30.40 1.63 14.26
N VAL A 102 30.61 1.11 15.47
CA VAL A 102 29.84 1.43 16.71
C VAL A 102 29.82 2.94 17.04
N ASP A 103 30.75 3.73 16.50
CA ASP A 103 30.90 5.18 16.76
C ASP A 103 30.22 6.08 15.70
N THR A 104 29.57 5.51 14.67
CA THR A 104 28.88 6.31 13.66
C THR A 104 27.50 6.72 14.16
N PRO A 105 27.10 8.02 14.05
CA PRO A 105 25.76 8.45 14.44
C PRO A 105 24.69 7.62 13.69
N SER A 106 24.04 6.71 14.40
CA SER A 106 23.03 5.84 13.82
C SER A 106 21.69 6.56 13.71
N LEU A 107 20.90 6.22 12.66
CA LEU A 107 19.52 6.66 12.58
C LEU A 107 18.73 6.13 13.76
N THR A 108 18.03 7.01 14.45
CA THR A 108 17.12 6.61 15.54
C THR A 108 15.73 6.31 15.02
N ALA A 109 14.98 5.49 15.75
CA ALA A 109 13.58 5.19 15.43
C ALA A 109 12.71 6.46 15.35
N GLN A 110 12.95 7.42 16.28
CA GLN A 110 12.25 8.70 16.29
C GLN A 110 12.54 9.53 15.02
N LYS A 111 13.79 9.53 14.56
CA LYS A 111 14.19 10.25 13.36
C LYS A 111 13.48 9.70 12.12
N VAL A 112 13.50 8.38 11.95
CA VAL A 112 12.82 7.71 10.82
C VAL A 112 11.30 7.90 10.91
N ALA A 113 10.71 7.79 12.09
CA ALA A 113 9.28 8.06 12.29
C ALA A 113 8.91 9.50 11.92
N GLY A 114 9.73 10.49 12.28
CA GLY A 114 9.56 11.89 11.87
C GLY A 114 9.56 12.05 10.34
N TRP A 115 10.49 11.41 9.66
CA TRP A 115 10.55 11.42 8.19
C TRP A 115 9.33 10.77 7.54
N VAL A 116 8.85 9.64 8.07
CA VAL A 116 7.63 9.00 7.60
C VAL A 116 6.43 9.95 7.72
N ILE A 117 6.30 10.65 8.86
CA ILE A 117 5.24 11.63 9.09
C ILE A 117 5.36 12.79 8.09
N GLU A 118 6.56 13.34 7.88
CA GLU A 118 6.83 14.41 6.94
C GLU A 118 6.44 14.02 5.51
N VAL A 119 6.93 12.86 5.03
CA VAL A 119 6.59 12.34 3.70
C VAL A 119 5.10 12.08 3.56
N ARG A 120 4.44 11.56 4.61
CA ARG A 120 3.00 11.33 4.60
C ARG A 120 2.24 12.65 4.46
N ASN A 121 2.58 13.64 5.28
CA ASN A 121 1.89 14.93 5.30
C ASN A 121 2.10 15.74 4.00
N SER A 122 3.24 15.54 3.32
CA SER A 122 3.51 16.19 2.04
C SER A 122 2.72 15.57 0.87
N LYS A 123 2.26 14.32 0.99
CA LYS A 123 1.62 13.59 -0.11
C LYS A 123 0.13 13.33 0.08
N LEU A 124 -0.32 13.19 1.31
CA LEU A 124 -1.70 12.79 1.60
C LEU A 124 -2.46 13.91 2.30
N PRO A 125 -3.68 14.24 1.87
CA PRO A 125 -4.53 15.17 2.58
C PRO A 125 -4.94 14.60 3.94
N ASP A 126 -5.04 15.49 4.95
CA ASP A 126 -5.55 15.10 6.27
C ASP A 126 -7.04 14.68 6.13
N PRO A 127 -7.40 13.42 6.46
CA PRO A 127 -8.78 12.95 6.32
C PRO A 127 -9.78 13.68 7.24
N LYS A 128 -9.32 14.39 8.27
CA LYS A 128 -10.17 15.25 9.11
C LYS A 128 -10.59 16.54 8.40
N ILE A 129 -9.79 16.99 7.43
CA ILE A 129 -10.05 18.21 6.66
C ILE A 129 -10.67 17.85 5.31
N ILE A 130 -10.11 16.88 4.61
CA ILE A 130 -10.57 16.38 3.32
C ILE A 130 -10.88 14.90 3.46
N PRO A 131 -12.15 14.48 3.55
CA PRO A 131 -12.53 13.07 3.70
C PRO A 131 -11.92 12.21 2.60
N ASN A 132 -11.17 11.20 3.02
CA ASN A 132 -10.53 10.22 2.13
C ASN A 132 -10.15 8.95 2.90
N ALA A 133 -9.87 7.88 2.18
CA ALA A 133 -9.41 6.60 2.73
C ALA A 133 -7.94 6.29 2.40
N GLY A 134 -7.14 7.31 2.05
CA GLY A 134 -5.78 7.12 1.54
C GLY A 134 -5.78 6.65 0.10
N SER A 135 -4.89 5.74 -0.26
CA SER A 135 -4.87 5.14 -1.60
C SER A 135 -6.16 4.36 -1.85
N PHE A 136 -6.90 4.76 -2.89
CA PHE A 136 -8.20 4.15 -3.16
C PHE A 136 -8.10 2.86 -3.99
N PHE A 137 -7.10 2.76 -4.87
CA PHE A 137 -6.83 1.55 -5.64
C PHE A 137 -5.53 0.89 -5.19
N THR A 138 -5.50 -0.45 -5.22
CA THR A 138 -4.26 -1.20 -5.08
C THR A 138 -3.39 -1.04 -6.34
N ASN A 139 -2.08 -1.16 -6.20
CA ASN A 139 -1.21 -1.29 -7.36
C ASN A 139 -1.47 -2.65 -8.04
N PRO A 140 -1.84 -2.70 -9.32
CA PRO A 140 -2.11 -3.95 -9.99
C PRO A 140 -0.86 -4.80 -10.13
N ILE A 141 -1.03 -6.12 -9.98
CA ILE A 141 -0.02 -7.13 -10.29
C ILE A 141 -0.40 -7.72 -11.64
N ILE A 142 0.53 -7.68 -12.59
CA ILE A 142 0.33 -8.14 -13.96
C ILE A 142 1.49 -9.06 -14.40
N PRO A 143 1.30 -9.89 -15.44
CA PRO A 143 2.39 -10.62 -16.07
C PRO A 143 3.53 -9.71 -16.50
N LYS A 144 4.78 -10.18 -16.31
CA LYS A 144 5.94 -9.38 -16.73
C LYS A 144 5.94 -9.14 -18.24
N SER A 145 5.49 -10.12 -19.03
CA SER A 145 5.32 -9.98 -20.49
C SER A 145 4.43 -8.79 -20.86
N GLN A 146 3.26 -8.64 -20.22
CA GLN A 146 2.37 -7.50 -20.41
C GLN A 146 3.04 -6.17 -20.00
N ALA A 147 3.78 -6.17 -18.89
CA ALA A 147 4.49 -4.96 -18.46
C ALA A 147 5.60 -4.55 -19.43
N ASP A 148 6.31 -5.52 -20.01
CA ASP A 148 7.38 -5.28 -21.00
C ASP A 148 6.78 -4.70 -22.31
N GLU A 149 5.65 -5.22 -22.78
CA GLU A 149 4.91 -4.65 -23.91
C GLU A 149 4.48 -3.21 -23.66
N LEU A 150 3.85 -2.95 -22.51
CA LEU A 150 3.43 -1.61 -22.13
C LEU A 150 4.62 -0.64 -21.96
N SER A 151 5.75 -1.13 -21.48
CA SER A 151 6.96 -0.30 -21.32
C SER A 151 7.56 0.15 -22.65
N THR A 152 7.25 -0.54 -23.75
CA THR A 152 7.67 -0.10 -25.09
C THR A 152 6.89 1.15 -25.52
N GLU A 153 5.60 1.22 -25.21
CA GLU A 153 4.77 2.40 -25.49
C GLU A 153 4.92 3.47 -24.40
N PHE A 154 5.10 3.04 -23.15
CA PHE A 154 5.18 3.90 -21.97
C PHE A 154 6.50 3.69 -21.21
N PRO A 155 7.65 4.16 -21.70
CA PRO A 155 8.97 3.86 -21.12
C PRO A 155 9.17 4.38 -19.69
N ASN A 156 8.37 5.35 -19.26
CA ASN A 156 8.40 5.91 -17.89
C ASN A 156 7.41 5.23 -16.92
N MET A 157 6.77 4.13 -17.32
CA MET A 157 5.84 3.40 -16.45
C MET A 157 6.59 2.77 -15.27
N PRO A 158 6.27 3.13 -14.00
CA PRO A 158 6.95 2.55 -12.86
C PRO A 158 6.53 1.09 -12.63
N VAL A 159 7.50 0.19 -12.68
CA VAL A 159 7.33 -1.24 -12.47
C VAL A 159 8.18 -1.68 -11.28
N TYR A 160 7.61 -2.50 -10.39
CA TYR A 160 8.25 -2.97 -9.18
C TYR A 160 8.20 -4.50 -9.09
N PRO A 161 9.23 -5.15 -8.53
CA PRO A 161 9.21 -6.59 -8.31
C PRO A 161 8.11 -6.98 -7.31
N VAL A 162 7.60 -8.20 -7.44
CA VAL A 162 6.72 -8.86 -6.46
C VAL A 162 7.59 -9.80 -5.63
N GLN A 163 7.39 -9.83 -4.31
CA GLN A 163 8.25 -10.59 -3.38
C GLN A 163 8.03 -12.11 -3.39
N CYS A 164 6.98 -12.60 -4.05
CA CYS A 164 6.67 -14.03 -4.10
C CYS A 164 6.70 -14.48 -5.57
N GLU A 165 7.75 -15.21 -5.95
CA GLU A 165 7.80 -15.91 -7.23
C GLU A 165 7.39 -17.37 -6.97
N ILE A 166 6.34 -17.84 -7.64
CA ILE A 166 5.97 -19.26 -7.65
C ILE A 166 6.85 -19.92 -8.70
N GLU A 167 7.62 -20.93 -8.29
CA GLU A 167 8.51 -21.65 -9.19
C GLU A 167 7.72 -22.28 -10.36
N GLY A 168 8.13 -21.99 -11.59
CA GLY A 168 7.44 -22.43 -12.80
C GLY A 168 6.24 -21.58 -13.26
N ALA A 169 5.80 -20.58 -12.49
CA ALA A 169 4.78 -19.62 -12.93
C ALA A 169 5.40 -18.46 -13.71
N GLU A 170 4.58 -17.82 -14.55
CA GLU A 170 4.99 -16.60 -15.24
C GLU A 170 5.34 -15.52 -14.21
N LYS A 171 6.50 -14.87 -14.40
CA LYS A 171 6.93 -13.76 -13.54
C LYS A 171 5.91 -12.65 -13.53
N GLN A 172 5.57 -12.19 -12.35
CA GLN A 172 4.65 -11.09 -12.13
C GLN A 172 5.38 -9.85 -11.64
N VAL A 173 4.83 -8.70 -11.98
CA VAL A 173 5.32 -7.40 -11.55
C VAL A 173 4.16 -6.52 -11.10
N LYS A 174 4.47 -5.58 -10.23
CA LYS A 174 3.51 -4.60 -9.73
C LYS A 174 3.69 -3.28 -10.45
N VAL A 175 2.61 -2.70 -10.96
CA VAL A 175 2.61 -1.40 -11.67
C VAL A 175 2.01 -0.32 -10.76
N ALA A 176 2.54 0.91 -10.86
CA ALA A 176 2.04 2.03 -10.06
C ALA A 176 0.65 2.48 -10.53
N ALA A 177 -0.41 2.13 -9.78
CA ALA A 177 -1.78 2.57 -10.09
C ALA A 177 -1.92 4.09 -10.16
N GLY A 178 -1.23 4.83 -9.29
CA GLY A 178 -1.25 6.30 -9.32
C GLY A 178 -0.71 6.88 -10.62
N TRP A 179 0.29 6.25 -11.21
CA TRP A 179 0.82 6.63 -12.52
C TRP A 179 -0.19 6.33 -13.64
N LEU A 180 -0.80 5.14 -13.65
CA LEU A 180 -1.82 4.76 -14.64
C LEU A 180 -3.00 5.74 -14.64
N ILE A 181 -3.48 6.09 -13.45
CA ILE A 181 -4.59 7.04 -13.24
C ILE A 181 -4.20 8.45 -13.72
N ASP A 182 -2.98 8.90 -13.42
CA ASP A 182 -2.44 10.19 -13.87
C ASP A 182 -2.33 10.25 -15.41
N GLN A 183 -1.83 9.17 -16.04
CA GLN A 183 -1.73 9.05 -17.50
C GLN A 183 -3.09 9.05 -18.22
N CYS A 184 -4.18 8.71 -17.52
CA CYS A 184 -5.56 8.84 -17.99
C CYS A 184 -6.15 10.24 -17.73
N GLY A 185 -5.36 11.19 -17.18
CA GLY A 185 -5.80 12.56 -16.92
C GLY A 185 -6.77 12.68 -15.75
N TRP A 186 -6.76 11.73 -14.81
CA TRP A 186 -7.64 11.77 -13.65
C TRP A 186 -7.08 12.54 -12.46
N LYS A 187 -5.78 12.80 -12.40
CA LYS A 187 -5.19 13.61 -11.33
C LYS A 187 -5.83 15.01 -11.31
N GLY A 188 -6.41 15.36 -10.16
CA GLY A 188 -7.13 16.63 -10.00
C GLY A 188 -8.52 16.70 -10.68
N LYS A 189 -8.95 15.65 -11.40
CA LYS A 189 -10.24 15.62 -12.10
C LYS A 189 -11.38 15.24 -11.16
N SER A 190 -12.50 15.92 -11.30
CA SER A 190 -13.75 15.66 -10.56
C SER A 190 -14.78 14.98 -11.46
N LEU A 191 -15.61 14.13 -10.85
CA LEU A 191 -16.84 13.62 -11.43
C LEU A 191 -17.94 13.71 -10.36
N GLY A 192 -18.94 14.56 -10.57
CA GLY A 192 -19.93 14.89 -9.54
C GLY A 192 -19.29 15.53 -8.31
N LEU A 193 -19.59 14.99 -7.14
CA LEU A 193 -19.03 15.42 -5.86
C LEU A 193 -17.78 14.63 -5.41
N ALA A 194 -17.30 13.72 -6.25
CA ALA A 194 -16.05 12.98 -6.03
C ALA A 194 -14.91 13.53 -6.88
N LYS A 195 -13.68 13.44 -6.41
CA LYS A 195 -12.48 13.97 -7.07
C LYS A 195 -11.26 13.08 -6.81
N MET A 196 -10.45 12.82 -7.84
CA MET A 196 -9.08 12.33 -7.63
C MET A 196 -8.19 13.51 -7.18
N HIS A 197 -7.40 13.33 -6.13
CA HIS A 197 -6.66 14.41 -5.49
C HIS A 197 -5.60 15.03 -6.42
N ASP A 198 -5.39 16.35 -6.29
CA ASP A 198 -4.54 17.15 -7.19
C ASP A 198 -3.06 16.76 -7.16
N GLN A 199 -2.56 16.33 -5.99
CA GLN A 199 -1.14 15.96 -5.82
C GLN A 199 -0.91 14.45 -5.85
N GLN A 200 -1.93 13.65 -5.52
CA GLN A 200 -1.84 12.19 -5.44
C GLN A 200 -3.02 11.53 -6.15
N ALA A 201 -2.80 11.12 -7.39
CA ALA A 201 -3.83 10.53 -8.25
C ALA A 201 -4.49 9.25 -7.66
N LEU A 202 -3.85 8.58 -6.70
CA LEU A 202 -4.40 7.40 -6.01
C LEU A 202 -5.41 7.75 -4.92
N VAL A 203 -5.47 9.02 -4.47
CA VAL A 203 -6.37 9.42 -3.39
C VAL A 203 -7.67 9.95 -3.97
N LEU A 204 -8.77 9.27 -3.64
CA LEU A 204 -10.11 9.72 -3.95
C LEU A 204 -10.65 10.52 -2.77
N THR A 205 -11.14 11.72 -3.04
CA THR A 205 -11.70 12.65 -2.07
C THR A 205 -13.16 12.93 -2.38
N LEU A 206 -13.95 13.21 -1.36
CA LEU A 206 -15.36 13.50 -1.48
C LEU A 206 -15.65 14.90 -0.96
N LYS A 207 -16.51 15.64 -1.67
CA LYS A 207 -17.07 16.92 -1.18
C LYS A 207 -18.17 16.66 -0.14
N PRO A 208 -18.51 17.65 0.69
CA PRO A 208 -19.68 17.56 1.56
C PRO A 208 -20.94 17.18 0.75
N ASN A 209 -21.78 16.33 1.33
CA ASN A 209 -23.01 15.78 0.73
C ASN A 209 -22.79 14.84 -0.46
N ALA A 210 -21.56 14.38 -0.71
CA ALA A 210 -21.34 13.32 -1.70
C ALA A 210 -22.05 12.04 -1.28
N SER A 211 -22.69 11.39 -2.24
CA SER A 211 -23.37 10.11 -2.07
C SER A 211 -22.42 8.95 -2.36
N GLN A 212 -22.82 7.75 -1.95
CA GLN A 212 -22.15 6.51 -2.37
C GLN A 212 -22.13 6.38 -3.91
N GLN A 213 -23.17 6.86 -4.59
CA GLN A 213 -23.22 6.83 -6.06
C GLN A 213 -22.15 7.72 -6.70
N ASP A 214 -21.84 8.89 -6.12
CA ASP A 214 -20.73 9.74 -6.62
C ASP A 214 -19.40 8.99 -6.55
N LEU A 215 -19.16 8.24 -5.45
CA LEU A 215 -17.97 7.42 -5.29
C LEU A 215 -17.93 6.27 -6.31
N ILE A 216 -19.04 5.56 -6.51
CA ILE A 216 -19.13 4.45 -7.48
C ILE A 216 -18.90 4.97 -8.89
N ASN A 217 -19.50 6.09 -9.26
CA ASN A 217 -19.38 6.66 -10.59
C ASN A 217 -17.93 7.01 -10.97
N ILE A 218 -17.22 7.72 -10.07
CA ILE A 218 -15.81 8.08 -10.34
C ILE A 218 -14.91 6.83 -10.32
N GLN A 219 -15.16 5.88 -9.41
CA GLN A 219 -14.44 4.61 -9.38
C GLN A 219 -14.54 3.87 -10.72
N GLN A 220 -15.77 3.67 -11.22
CA GLN A 220 -16.01 2.98 -12.47
C GLN A 220 -15.42 3.73 -13.68
N ALA A 221 -15.52 5.06 -13.71
CA ALA A 221 -14.94 5.85 -14.78
C ALA A 221 -13.41 5.73 -14.83
N VAL A 222 -12.74 5.82 -13.66
CA VAL A 222 -11.28 5.62 -13.56
C VAL A 222 -10.89 4.20 -14.01
N GLN A 223 -11.61 3.18 -13.54
CA GLN A 223 -11.36 1.78 -13.92
C GLN A 223 -11.52 1.56 -15.44
N ALA A 224 -12.57 2.12 -16.04
CA ALA A 224 -12.83 2.01 -17.47
C ALA A 224 -11.74 2.66 -18.31
N ASP A 225 -11.33 3.89 -17.97
CA ASP A 225 -10.28 4.61 -18.71
C ASP A 225 -8.92 3.93 -18.62
N VAL A 226 -8.55 3.43 -17.42
CA VAL A 226 -7.29 2.69 -17.22
C VAL A 226 -7.33 1.36 -17.98
N ASN A 227 -8.44 0.63 -17.91
CA ASN A 227 -8.59 -0.63 -18.65
C ASN A 227 -8.55 -0.40 -20.18
N THR A 228 -9.20 0.63 -20.67
CA THR A 228 -9.20 0.97 -22.10
C THR A 228 -7.81 1.34 -22.59
N LYS A 229 -7.05 2.11 -21.81
CA LYS A 229 -5.73 2.59 -22.23
C LYS A 229 -4.61 1.56 -22.06
N PHE A 230 -4.65 0.74 -21.01
CA PHE A 230 -3.55 -0.14 -20.64
C PHE A 230 -3.89 -1.63 -20.59
N GLY A 231 -5.17 -2.01 -20.76
CA GLY A 231 -5.63 -3.38 -20.57
C GLY A 231 -5.49 -3.87 -19.11
N ILE A 232 -5.42 -2.94 -18.15
CA ILE A 232 -5.19 -3.24 -16.73
C ILE A 232 -6.46 -2.94 -15.93
N GLN A 233 -6.95 -3.93 -15.18
CA GLN A 233 -8.06 -3.76 -14.26
C GLN A 233 -7.58 -3.25 -12.90
N LEU A 234 -8.05 -2.09 -12.45
CA LEU A 234 -7.82 -1.58 -11.10
C LEU A 234 -8.80 -2.18 -10.09
N HIS A 235 -8.33 -2.43 -8.87
CA HIS A 235 -9.17 -2.93 -7.77
C HIS A 235 -9.18 -1.92 -6.62
N PRO A 236 -10.37 -1.54 -6.09
CA PRO A 236 -10.45 -0.66 -4.93
C PRO A 236 -9.92 -1.38 -3.68
N GLU A 237 -9.18 -0.64 -2.85
CA GLU A 237 -8.68 -1.12 -1.55
C GLU A 237 -9.77 -1.05 -0.47
N PRO A 238 -10.56 0.05 -0.37
CA PRO A 238 -11.69 0.11 0.55
C PRO A 238 -12.79 -0.89 0.14
N GLN A 239 -13.34 -1.58 1.15
CA GLN A 239 -14.51 -2.45 0.96
C GLN A 239 -15.76 -1.67 1.38
N PRO A 240 -16.84 -1.69 0.57
CA PRO A 240 -18.10 -1.08 0.98
C PRO A 240 -18.73 -1.88 2.15
N PHE A 241 -19.26 -1.17 3.13
CA PHE A 241 -20.16 -1.75 4.13
C PHE A 241 -21.60 -1.62 3.60
N TYR A 242 -22.28 -2.74 3.53
CA TYR A 242 -23.71 -2.82 3.22
C TYR A 242 -24.49 -3.15 4.49
#